data_095ea6051d8aa51981d2bfa598aa74b2
#
_entry.id   095ea6051d8aa51981d2bfa598aa74b2
#
_cell.length_a   1.000
_cell.length_b   1.000
_cell.length_c   1.000
_cell.angle_alpha   90.00
_cell.angle_beta   90.00
_cell.angle_gamma   90.00
#
_symmetry.space_group_name_H-M   'P 1'
#
loop_
_entity.id
_entity.type
_entity.pdbx_description
1 polymer ?
#
loop_
_entity_poly.entity_id
_entity_poly.type
_entity_poly.pdbx_seq_one_letter_code
_entity_poly.pdbx_strand_id
1 'polypeptide(L)'
;MTQVAHANSRLQEVLDKGVLRVGTTGDWNPMTMKDPATNSYRGFDIDVTTELAKDLGVKVEYVATDWKTLVNDITANKYDITGSASLNMSRAKVAGYSQPYFYLAFVPVVQKKDLAKFSDWADFDKPDVKVAATLGTVQEKMVKDFFPSAQHIVIEAPARDFQELLARRADVSVTSNVEAATLVEKFKQLAIVPVKEPRKPTPIAMLLPQDDQVWINYINHWVELKKTQGFFKQTAEKWGLKSM
;
A
#
# COMPACT_ATOMS: atom_id res chain seq x y z
N MET A 1 -28.79 -1.27 -37.97
CA MET A 1 -28.26 -1.95 -36.76
C MET A 1 -27.00 -1.21 -36.35
N THR A 2 -27.07 -0.38 -35.33
CA THR A 2 -25.91 0.31 -34.76
C THR A 2 -25.08 -0.70 -33.99
N GLN A 3 -23.91 -1.02 -34.50
CA GLN A 3 -22.93 -1.81 -33.81
C GLN A 3 -22.46 -1.00 -32.60
N VAL A 4 -22.87 -1.38 -31.40
CA VAL A 4 -22.31 -0.81 -30.17
C VAL A 4 -20.88 -1.30 -30.14
N ALA A 5 -19.94 -0.39 -30.41
CA ALA A 5 -18.53 -0.69 -30.19
C ALA A 5 -18.35 -0.90 -28.68
N HIS A 6 -18.19 -2.16 -28.26
CA HIS A 6 -17.71 -2.45 -26.92
C HIS A 6 -16.31 -1.84 -26.82
N ALA A 7 -16.13 -0.91 -25.89
CA ALA A 7 -14.79 -0.48 -25.55
C ALA A 7 -13.95 -1.70 -25.22
N ASN A 8 -12.76 -1.82 -25.81
CA ASN A 8 -11.86 -2.94 -25.52
C ASN A 8 -11.57 -2.94 -24.02
N SER A 9 -11.62 -4.13 -23.41
CA SER A 9 -11.23 -4.30 -22.01
C SER A 9 -9.74 -3.95 -21.84
N ARG A 10 -9.36 -3.53 -20.65
CA ARG A 10 -7.95 -3.32 -20.30
C ARG A 10 -7.10 -4.56 -20.56
N LEU A 11 -7.66 -5.75 -20.33
CA LEU A 11 -6.99 -7.01 -20.66
C LEU A 11 -6.59 -7.04 -22.15
N GLN A 12 -7.52 -6.74 -23.05
CA GLN A 12 -7.23 -6.74 -24.49
C GLN A 12 -6.21 -5.66 -24.85
N GLU A 13 -6.35 -4.44 -24.27
CA GLU A 13 -5.39 -3.36 -24.51
C GLU A 13 -3.96 -3.72 -24.07
N VAL A 14 -3.81 -4.36 -22.90
CA VAL A 14 -2.52 -4.83 -22.38
C VAL A 14 -1.91 -5.87 -23.28
N LEU A 15 -2.70 -6.84 -23.75
CA LEU A 15 -2.25 -7.90 -24.68
C LEU A 15 -1.84 -7.31 -26.03
N ASP A 16 -2.63 -6.41 -26.60
CA ASP A 16 -2.36 -5.80 -27.91
C ASP A 16 -1.12 -4.90 -27.88
N LYS A 17 -0.91 -4.18 -26.79
CA LYS A 17 0.26 -3.31 -26.58
C LYS A 17 1.53 -4.11 -26.18
N GLY A 18 1.35 -5.32 -25.67
CA GLY A 18 2.45 -6.13 -25.12
C GLY A 18 3.08 -5.54 -23.87
N VAL A 19 2.37 -4.66 -23.13
CA VAL A 19 2.88 -3.94 -21.96
C VAL A 19 1.81 -3.84 -20.89
N LEU A 20 2.15 -4.21 -19.66
CA LEU A 20 1.39 -3.96 -18.44
C LEU A 20 1.98 -2.73 -17.73
N ARG A 21 1.22 -1.64 -17.63
CA ARG A 21 1.62 -0.45 -16.87
C ARG A 21 1.18 -0.60 -15.42
N VAL A 22 2.15 -0.52 -14.50
CA VAL A 22 1.91 -0.70 -13.06
C VAL A 22 2.22 0.58 -12.32
N GLY A 23 1.23 1.19 -11.69
CA GLY A 23 1.43 2.34 -10.80
C GLY A 23 2.11 1.90 -9.50
N THR A 24 3.17 2.59 -9.11
CA THR A 24 3.90 2.29 -7.87
C THR A 24 4.42 3.55 -7.20
N THR A 25 4.34 3.61 -5.86
CA THR A 25 4.83 4.76 -5.08
C THR A 25 6.34 4.67 -4.79
N GLY A 26 6.87 3.45 -4.71
CA GLY A 26 8.30 3.21 -4.49
C GLY A 26 8.83 3.63 -3.10
N ASP A 27 7.95 3.85 -2.13
CA ASP A 27 8.29 4.39 -0.82
C ASP A 27 7.77 3.56 0.37
N TRP A 28 7.27 2.35 0.11
CA TRP A 28 6.70 1.46 1.13
C TRP A 28 7.49 0.16 1.26
N ASN A 29 8.56 0.18 2.03
CA ASN A 29 9.42 -0.98 2.28
C ASN A 29 8.71 -2.00 3.22
N PRO A 30 8.69 -3.31 2.89
CA PRO A 30 9.32 -3.99 1.77
C PRO A 30 8.35 -4.26 0.59
N MET A 31 7.19 -3.62 0.56
CA MET A 31 6.19 -3.83 -0.49
C MET A 31 6.66 -3.26 -1.83
N THR A 32 7.09 -2.01 -1.85
CA THR A 32 7.62 -1.33 -3.03
C THR A 32 8.69 -0.32 -2.64
N MET A 33 9.86 -0.43 -3.26
CA MET A 33 11.01 0.45 -3.02
C MET A 33 11.60 0.90 -4.33
N LYS A 34 11.84 2.21 -4.46
CA LYS A 34 12.58 2.77 -5.58
C LYS A 34 14.04 2.98 -5.20
N ASP A 35 14.94 2.50 -6.04
CA ASP A 35 16.35 2.84 -5.95
C ASP A 35 16.59 4.19 -6.65
N PRO A 36 17.00 5.25 -5.92
CA PRO A 36 17.19 6.57 -6.52
C PRO A 36 18.38 6.64 -7.48
N ALA A 37 19.36 5.74 -7.35
CA ALA A 37 20.55 5.74 -8.22
C ALA A 37 20.28 5.13 -9.59
N THR A 38 19.43 4.09 -9.64
CA THR A 38 19.13 3.33 -10.87
C THR A 38 17.72 3.58 -11.39
N ASN A 39 16.86 4.26 -10.62
CA ASN A 39 15.43 4.38 -10.87
C ASN A 39 14.67 3.04 -10.96
N SER A 40 15.30 1.92 -10.60
CA SER A 40 14.66 0.61 -10.58
C SER A 40 13.77 0.44 -9.36
N TYR A 41 12.78 -0.44 -9.47
CA TYR A 41 11.89 -0.80 -8.39
C TYR A 41 12.16 -2.23 -7.91
N ARG A 42 11.95 -2.48 -6.62
CA ARG A 42 12.03 -3.80 -5.99
C ARG A 42 11.02 -3.89 -4.85
N GLY A 43 10.67 -5.10 -4.45
CA GLY A 43 9.76 -5.33 -3.33
C GLY A 43 8.76 -6.45 -3.64
N PHE A 44 7.94 -6.76 -2.66
CA PHE A 44 6.91 -7.79 -2.78
C PHE A 44 5.97 -7.53 -3.97
N ASP A 45 5.47 -6.29 -4.12
CA ASP A 45 4.57 -5.93 -5.21
C ASP A 45 5.23 -5.97 -6.57
N ILE A 46 6.52 -5.65 -6.61
CA ILE A 46 7.30 -5.69 -7.85
C ILE A 46 7.43 -7.14 -8.35
N ASP A 47 7.71 -8.07 -7.44
CA ASP A 47 7.74 -9.50 -7.77
C ASP A 47 6.36 -10.00 -8.20
N VAL A 48 5.29 -9.60 -7.48
CA VAL A 48 3.91 -9.98 -7.80
C VAL A 48 3.49 -9.48 -9.18
N THR A 49 3.73 -8.22 -9.48
CA THR A 49 3.33 -7.62 -10.77
C THR A 49 4.22 -8.05 -11.93
N THR A 50 5.48 -8.37 -11.66
CA THR A 50 6.38 -8.99 -12.65
C THR A 50 5.88 -10.39 -13.04
N GLU A 51 5.47 -11.21 -12.07
CA GLU A 51 4.91 -12.54 -12.35
C GLU A 51 3.56 -12.42 -13.10
N LEU A 52 2.72 -11.44 -12.76
CA LEU A 52 1.49 -11.18 -13.51
C LEU A 52 1.79 -10.85 -14.99
N ALA A 53 2.74 -9.95 -15.24
CA ALA A 53 3.14 -9.59 -16.60
C ALA A 53 3.70 -10.79 -17.39
N LYS A 54 4.47 -11.65 -16.73
CA LYS A 54 4.98 -12.90 -17.29
C LYS A 54 3.85 -13.84 -17.69
N ASP A 55 2.86 -14.04 -16.85
CA ASP A 55 1.71 -14.89 -17.15
C ASP A 55 0.81 -14.31 -18.26
N LEU A 56 0.77 -12.98 -18.38
CA LEU A 56 0.12 -12.29 -19.52
C LEU A 56 0.95 -12.39 -20.82
N GLY A 57 2.23 -12.79 -20.75
CA GLY A 57 3.14 -12.78 -21.89
C GLY A 57 3.56 -11.38 -22.36
N VAL A 58 3.54 -10.39 -21.46
CA VAL A 58 3.84 -8.99 -21.79
C VAL A 58 5.00 -8.45 -20.96
N LYS A 59 5.53 -7.28 -21.34
CA LYS A 59 6.50 -6.54 -20.53
C LYS A 59 5.79 -5.79 -19.41
N VAL A 60 6.49 -5.55 -18.29
CA VAL A 60 6.03 -4.64 -17.24
C VAL A 60 6.70 -3.28 -17.39
N GLU A 61 5.91 -2.22 -17.22
CA GLU A 61 6.37 -0.83 -17.11
C GLU A 61 5.88 -0.25 -15.80
N TYR A 62 6.80 0.24 -14.97
CA TYR A 62 6.45 0.88 -13.70
C TYR A 62 6.28 2.38 -13.87
N VAL A 63 5.08 2.87 -13.54
CA VAL A 63 4.68 4.28 -13.60
C VAL A 63 4.71 4.86 -12.19
N ALA A 64 5.54 5.89 -11.98
CA ALA A 64 5.61 6.55 -10.69
C ALA A 64 4.29 7.26 -10.35
N THR A 65 3.82 7.07 -9.14
CA THR A 65 2.66 7.76 -8.54
C THR A 65 2.93 8.05 -7.07
N ASP A 66 2.01 8.69 -6.38
CA ASP A 66 2.05 8.91 -4.93
C ASP A 66 0.72 8.52 -4.27
N TRP A 67 0.70 8.49 -2.94
CA TRP A 67 -0.49 8.07 -2.18
C TRP A 67 -1.70 8.99 -2.37
N LYS A 68 -1.47 10.28 -2.62
CA LYS A 68 -2.51 11.29 -2.84
C LYS A 68 -3.18 11.12 -4.20
N THR A 69 -2.40 10.78 -5.23
CA THR A 69 -2.86 10.69 -6.62
C THR A 69 -3.21 9.27 -7.07
N LEU A 70 -2.84 8.24 -6.30
CA LEU A 70 -2.96 6.82 -6.65
C LEU A 70 -4.32 6.45 -7.29
N VAL A 71 -5.42 6.90 -6.70
CA VAL A 71 -6.78 6.60 -7.19
C VAL A 71 -7.12 7.41 -8.43
N ASN A 72 -6.76 8.69 -8.44
CA ASN A 72 -7.01 9.56 -9.59
C ASN A 72 -6.22 9.11 -10.83
N ASP A 73 -5.00 8.60 -10.62
CA ASP A 73 -4.14 8.17 -11.71
C ASP A 73 -4.65 6.89 -12.38
N ILE A 74 -5.26 5.94 -11.62
CA ILE A 74 -5.91 4.76 -12.22
C ILE A 74 -7.16 5.18 -13.00
N THR A 75 -7.97 6.08 -12.47
CA THR A 75 -9.19 6.58 -13.17
C THR A 75 -8.85 7.41 -14.38
N ALA A 76 -7.72 8.11 -14.37
CA ALA A 76 -7.20 8.88 -15.50
C ALA A 76 -6.43 8.02 -16.54
N ASN A 77 -6.43 6.69 -16.38
CA ASN A 77 -5.77 5.76 -17.30
C ASN A 77 -4.25 5.98 -17.45
N LYS A 78 -3.57 6.44 -16.40
CA LYS A 78 -2.11 6.57 -16.41
C LYS A 78 -1.40 5.20 -16.35
N TYR A 79 -2.03 4.24 -15.71
CA TYR A 79 -1.58 2.84 -15.62
C TYR A 79 -2.77 1.88 -15.56
N ASP A 80 -2.51 0.61 -15.68
CA ASP A 80 -3.52 -0.44 -15.83
C ASP A 80 -3.92 -1.07 -14.50
N ILE A 81 -3.00 -1.03 -13.54
CA ILE A 81 -3.12 -1.67 -12.22
C ILE A 81 -2.13 -1.05 -11.22
N THR A 82 -2.44 -1.12 -9.93
CA THR A 82 -1.43 -0.94 -8.89
C THR A 82 -1.32 -2.20 -8.03
N GLY A 83 -0.15 -2.46 -7.44
CA GLY A 83 -0.02 -3.45 -6.38
C GLY A 83 -0.50 -2.91 -5.04
N SER A 84 -0.59 -3.77 -4.06
CA SER A 84 -0.76 -3.56 -2.60
C SER A 84 -1.52 -2.32 -2.15
N ALA A 85 -2.69 -2.08 -2.72
CA ALA A 85 -3.58 -1.04 -2.23
C ALA A 85 -4.43 -1.57 -1.05
N SER A 86 -4.34 -0.90 0.10
CA SER A 86 -5.24 -1.20 1.21
C SER A 86 -6.69 -1.03 0.79
N LEU A 87 -7.49 -2.09 0.95
CA LEU A 87 -8.90 -2.06 0.61
C LEU A 87 -9.65 -1.15 1.58
N ASN A 88 -10.31 -0.14 1.05
CA ASN A 88 -11.18 0.74 1.82
C ASN A 88 -12.35 1.26 0.97
N MET A 89 -13.45 1.58 1.64
CA MET A 89 -14.68 1.97 0.95
C MET A 89 -14.61 3.32 0.24
N SER A 90 -13.73 4.22 0.67
CA SER A 90 -13.56 5.52 -0.02
C SER A 90 -12.95 5.33 -1.41
N ARG A 91 -11.91 4.49 -1.52
CA ARG A 91 -11.30 4.12 -2.81
C ARG A 91 -12.23 3.26 -3.65
N ALA A 92 -12.94 2.29 -3.02
CA ALA A 92 -13.85 1.38 -3.70
C ALA A 92 -15.08 2.06 -4.34
N LYS A 93 -15.36 3.33 -3.98
CA LYS A 93 -16.42 4.12 -4.65
C LYS A 93 -16.04 4.54 -6.06
N VAL A 94 -14.76 4.65 -6.36
CA VAL A 94 -14.25 5.27 -7.59
C VAL A 94 -13.25 4.40 -8.35
N ALA A 95 -12.79 3.29 -7.76
CA ALA A 95 -11.89 2.34 -8.39
C ALA A 95 -12.29 0.90 -8.02
N GLY A 96 -12.01 -0.04 -8.90
CA GLY A 96 -12.18 -1.46 -8.67
C GLY A 96 -11.05 -2.05 -7.84
N TYR A 97 -11.29 -3.20 -7.24
CA TYR A 97 -10.30 -3.98 -6.52
C TYR A 97 -10.31 -5.43 -6.97
N SER A 98 -9.14 -6.05 -6.94
CA SER A 98 -9.04 -7.51 -7.01
C SER A 98 -9.50 -8.14 -5.69
N GLN A 99 -9.60 -9.48 -5.68
CA GLN A 99 -9.60 -10.22 -4.42
C GLN A 99 -8.31 -9.94 -3.64
N PRO A 100 -8.38 -9.91 -2.29
CA PRO A 100 -7.19 -9.73 -1.47
C PRO A 100 -6.22 -10.89 -1.61
N TYR A 101 -4.92 -10.58 -1.61
CA TYR A 101 -3.85 -11.58 -1.65
C TYR A 101 -2.87 -11.49 -0.48
N PHE A 102 -3.00 -10.46 0.36
CA PHE A 102 -2.22 -10.27 1.57
C PHE A 102 -3.05 -9.57 2.64
N TYR A 103 -2.66 -9.69 3.89
CA TYR A 103 -3.31 -9.02 5.02
C TYR A 103 -2.26 -8.40 5.92
N LEU A 104 -2.56 -7.20 6.43
CA LEU A 104 -1.75 -6.50 7.41
C LEU A 104 -2.63 -5.87 8.48
N ALA A 105 -2.01 -5.38 9.53
CA ALA A 105 -2.67 -4.53 10.53
C ALA A 105 -1.77 -3.34 10.88
N PHE A 106 -2.31 -2.37 11.59
CA PHE A 106 -1.59 -1.16 11.94
C PHE A 106 -1.09 -1.20 13.38
N VAL A 107 0.11 -0.66 13.55
CA VAL A 107 0.80 -0.56 14.84
C VAL A 107 1.38 0.85 15.00
N PRO A 108 1.51 1.37 16.23
CA PRO A 108 2.13 2.64 16.48
C PRO A 108 3.64 2.49 16.59
N VAL A 109 4.36 3.44 15.98
CA VAL A 109 5.82 3.58 16.05
C VAL A 109 6.15 4.90 16.74
N VAL A 110 7.08 4.86 17.67
CA VAL A 110 7.53 6.01 18.45
C VAL A 110 9.06 6.08 18.50
N GLN A 111 9.61 7.18 19.01
CA GLN A 111 11.01 7.20 19.42
C GLN A 111 11.24 6.20 20.56
N LYS A 112 12.28 5.37 20.47
CA LYS A 112 12.60 4.33 21.48
C LYS A 112 12.73 4.88 22.91
N LYS A 113 13.28 6.10 23.05
CA LYS A 113 13.42 6.78 24.33
C LYS A 113 12.06 7.16 24.97
N ASP A 114 11.03 7.31 24.16
CA ASP A 114 9.69 7.68 24.58
C ASP A 114 8.76 6.48 24.75
N LEU A 115 9.24 5.27 24.47
CA LEU A 115 8.43 4.03 24.51
C LEU A 115 7.70 3.84 25.86
N ALA A 116 8.35 4.19 26.97
CA ALA A 116 7.75 4.05 28.30
C ALA A 116 6.57 4.99 28.58
N LYS A 117 6.36 6.01 27.72
CA LYS A 117 5.22 6.94 27.84
C LYS A 117 3.91 6.37 27.30
N PHE A 118 4.01 5.32 26.48
CA PHE A 118 2.89 4.75 25.74
C PHE A 118 2.81 3.25 25.97
N SER A 119 1.64 2.76 26.30
CA SER A 119 1.38 1.34 26.61
C SER A 119 0.27 0.75 25.71
N ASP A 120 -0.65 1.59 25.25
CA ASP A 120 -1.74 1.16 24.38
C ASP A 120 -2.29 2.36 23.56
N TRP A 121 -3.22 2.08 22.67
CA TRP A 121 -3.82 3.03 21.72
C TRP A 121 -4.41 4.28 22.36
N ALA A 122 -5.02 4.15 23.57
CA ALA A 122 -5.62 5.28 24.27
C ALA A 122 -4.60 6.36 24.67
N ASP A 123 -3.34 6.00 24.79
CA ASP A 123 -2.27 6.94 25.16
C ASP A 123 -1.98 7.97 24.06
N PHE A 124 -2.41 7.71 22.83
CA PHE A 124 -2.20 8.60 21.69
C PHE A 124 -3.31 9.61 21.47
N ASP A 125 -4.50 9.44 22.07
CA ASP A 125 -5.62 10.36 21.91
C ASP A 125 -5.63 11.43 23.02
N LYS A 126 -4.59 12.27 23.01
CA LYS A 126 -4.40 13.35 23.97
C LYS A 126 -4.02 14.65 23.26
N PRO A 127 -4.47 15.83 23.77
CA PRO A 127 -4.23 17.12 23.12
C PRO A 127 -2.74 17.52 22.95
N ASP A 128 -1.86 16.95 23.76
CA ASP A 128 -0.43 17.19 23.75
C ASP A 128 0.35 16.17 22.90
N VAL A 129 -0.31 15.15 22.35
CA VAL A 129 0.30 14.15 21.49
C VAL A 129 0.21 14.54 20.02
N LYS A 130 1.33 14.51 19.32
CA LYS A 130 1.48 14.80 17.89
C LYS A 130 1.54 13.50 17.09
N VAL A 131 0.53 13.26 16.26
CA VAL A 131 0.40 12.06 15.41
C VAL A 131 0.70 12.41 13.97
N ALA A 132 1.73 11.82 13.40
CA ALA A 132 2.07 12.01 11.99
C ALA A 132 1.40 10.98 11.09
N ALA A 133 0.97 11.40 9.90
CA ALA A 133 0.47 10.55 8.83
C ALA A 133 0.86 11.10 7.46
N THR A 134 1.04 10.21 6.48
CA THR A 134 1.29 10.61 5.09
C THR A 134 -0.03 10.85 4.36
N LEU A 135 -0.11 11.99 3.66
CA LEU A 135 -1.29 12.43 2.90
C LEU A 135 -1.72 11.38 1.86
N GLY A 136 -3.03 11.14 1.77
CA GLY A 136 -3.63 10.20 0.82
C GLY A 136 -3.55 8.73 1.22
N THR A 137 -2.86 8.39 2.30
CA THR A 137 -2.83 7.04 2.85
C THR A 137 -4.11 6.73 3.64
N VAL A 138 -4.37 5.43 3.86
CA VAL A 138 -5.47 5.02 4.76
C VAL A 138 -5.20 5.40 6.21
N GLN A 139 -3.92 5.53 6.58
CA GLN A 139 -3.49 5.93 7.91
C GLN A 139 -3.89 7.38 8.22
N GLU A 140 -3.85 8.28 7.24
CA GLU A 140 -4.27 9.67 7.44
C GLU A 140 -5.70 9.76 7.98
N LYS A 141 -6.64 9.05 7.34
CA LYS A 141 -8.01 9.00 7.83
C LYS A 141 -8.12 8.27 9.16
N MET A 142 -7.41 7.17 9.29
CA MET A 142 -7.47 6.31 10.47
C MET A 142 -7.00 7.04 11.73
N VAL A 143 -5.90 7.80 11.67
CA VAL A 143 -5.40 8.53 12.85
C VAL A 143 -6.36 9.65 13.27
N LYS A 144 -7.02 10.30 12.31
CA LYS A 144 -8.05 11.31 12.59
C LYS A 144 -9.28 10.71 13.29
N ASP A 145 -9.71 9.51 12.83
CA ASP A 145 -10.85 8.80 13.41
C ASP A 145 -10.54 8.22 14.80
N PHE A 146 -9.30 7.77 15.02
CA PHE A 146 -8.91 7.08 16.26
C PHE A 146 -8.40 7.99 17.37
N PHE A 147 -7.84 9.14 16.99
CA PHE A 147 -7.23 10.09 17.90
C PHE A 147 -7.75 11.51 17.64
N PRO A 148 -9.08 11.71 17.79
CA PRO A 148 -9.69 13.02 17.49
C PRO A 148 -9.19 14.16 18.40
N SER A 149 -8.65 13.84 19.57
CA SER A 149 -8.10 14.82 20.51
C SER A 149 -6.65 15.18 20.23
N ALA A 150 -5.91 14.33 19.47
CA ALA A 150 -4.49 14.52 19.19
C ALA A 150 -4.23 15.62 18.15
N GLN A 151 -3.01 16.13 18.12
CA GLN A 151 -2.54 17.03 17.07
C GLN A 151 -2.11 16.22 15.85
N HIS A 152 -2.72 16.45 14.69
CA HIS A 152 -2.40 15.72 13.46
C HIS A 152 -1.41 16.50 12.61
N ILE A 153 -0.29 15.83 12.25
CA ILE A 153 0.72 16.33 11.32
C ILE A 153 0.63 15.51 10.03
N VAL A 154 0.12 16.12 8.97
CA VAL A 154 -0.04 15.47 7.67
C VAL A 154 1.11 15.87 6.76
N ILE A 155 1.83 14.87 6.25
CA ILE A 155 3.04 15.02 5.44
C ILE A 155 2.75 14.61 3.99
N GLU A 156 3.14 15.43 3.06
CA GLU A 156 2.99 15.16 1.62
C GLU A 156 4.27 14.53 1.04
N ALA A 157 4.08 13.57 0.11
CA ALA A 157 5.20 12.96 -0.62
C ALA A 157 6.09 14.03 -1.28
N PRO A 158 7.40 13.82 -1.40
CA PRO A 158 8.12 12.56 -1.13
C PRO A 158 8.47 12.31 0.34
N ALA A 159 8.17 13.24 1.25
CA ALA A 159 8.38 13.03 2.68
C ALA A 159 7.37 12.02 3.25
N ARG A 160 7.77 11.33 4.32
CA ARG A 160 6.97 10.31 5.00
C ARG A 160 6.85 10.63 6.49
N ASP A 161 5.74 10.22 7.05
CA ASP A 161 5.36 10.41 8.47
C ASP A 161 6.43 9.94 9.47
N PHE A 162 7.09 8.80 9.25
CA PHE A 162 8.15 8.32 10.14
C PHE A 162 9.37 9.27 10.18
N GLN A 163 9.58 10.09 9.15
CA GLN A 163 10.65 11.10 9.16
C GLN A 163 10.38 12.20 10.18
N GLU A 164 9.10 12.47 10.49
CA GLU A 164 8.71 13.39 11.56
C GLU A 164 9.09 12.85 12.95
N LEU A 165 9.00 11.51 13.14
CA LEU A 165 9.54 10.87 14.36
C LEU A 165 11.05 11.01 14.46
N LEU A 166 11.77 10.73 13.37
CA LEU A 166 13.23 10.83 13.32
C LEU A 166 13.69 12.26 13.63
N ALA A 167 12.96 13.25 13.12
CA ALA A 167 13.22 14.68 13.34
C ALA A 167 12.67 15.21 14.67
N ARG A 168 11.99 14.38 15.46
CA ARG A 168 11.36 14.75 16.75
C ARG A 168 10.29 15.84 16.61
N ARG A 169 9.60 15.89 15.48
CA ARG A 169 8.47 16.80 15.24
C ARG A 169 7.13 16.16 15.51
N ALA A 170 7.08 14.81 15.56
CA ALA A 170 5.93 14.03 15.97
C ALA A 170 6.29 13.05 17.10
N ASP A 171 5.31 12.65 17.90
CA ASP A 171 5.44 11.69 18.99
C ASP A 171 5.19 10.26 18.51
N VAL A 172 4.23 10.09 17.61
CA VAL A 172 3.84 8.78 17.06
C VAL A 172 3.52 8.86 15.57
N SER A 173 3.83 7.79 14.86
CA SER A 173 3.32 7.48 13.52
C SER A 173 2.64 6.12 13.56
N VAL A 174 1.49 5.99 12.91
CA VAL A 174 0.78 4.71 12.80
C VAL A 174 1.00 4.17 11.40
N THR A 175 1.65 3.02 11.32
CA THR A 175 1.95 2.36 10.04
C THR A 175 1.62 0.87 10.08
N SER A 176 1.76 0.19 8.94
CA SER A 176 1.54 -1.26 8.89
C SER A 176 2.59 -2.01 9.71
N ASN A 177 2.19 -3.16 10.26
CA ASN A 177 3.10 -4.04 10.98
C ASN A 177 4.32 -4.44 10.14
N VAL A 178 4.15 -4.56 8.82
CA VAL A 178 5.24 -4.91 7.91
C VAL A 178 6.23 -3.75 7.72
N GLU A 179 5.75 -2.52 7.54
CA GLU A 179 6.61 -1.33 7.44
C GLU A 179 7.27 -1.03 8.78
N ALA A 180 6.52 -1.12 9.89
CA ALA A 180 7.05 -0.89 11.23
C ALA A 180 8.26 -1.80 11.53
N ALA A 181 8.19 -3.08 11.16
CA ALA A 181 9.29 -4.03 11.32
C ALA A 181 10.56 -3.56 10.60
N THR A 182 10.43 -3.12 9.34
CA THR A 182 11.58 -2.61 8.57
C THR A 182 12.11 -1.27 9.11
N LEU A 183 11.22 -0.41 9.59
CA LEU A 183 11.62 0.88 10.17
C LEU A 183 12.45 0.71 11.44
N VAL A 184 12.04 -0.16 12.37
CA VAL A 184 12.79 -0.38 13.63
C VAL A 184 14.07 -1.18 13.41
N GLU A 185 14.14 -1.98 12.36
CA GLU A 185 15.36 -2.63 11.93
C GLU A 185 16.39 -1.62 11.41
N LYS A 186 15.95 -0.71 10.54
CA LYS A 186 16.79 0.31 9.90
C LYS A 186 17.16 1.45 10.85
N PHE A 187 16.23 1.92 11.65
CA PHE A 187 16.36 3.08 12.52
C PHE A 187 16.29 2.65 13.99
N LYS A 188 17.43 2.35 14.61
CA LYS A 188 17.53 1.81 15.98
C LYS A 188 16.99 2.75 17.07
N GLN A 189 16.75 4.01 16.75
CA GLN A 189 16.11 4.99 17.61
C GLN A 189 14.57 4.91 17.58
N LEU A 190 13.97 4.12 16.69
CA LEU A 190 12.53 3.86 16.65
C LEU A 190 12.18 2.56 17.37
N ALA A 191 10.94 2.48 17.86
CA ALA A 191 10.37 1.29 18.49
C ALA A 191 8.88 1.17 18.17
N ILE A 192 8.40 -0.07 18.08
CA ILE A 192 6.96 -0.37 18.01
C ILE A 192 6.43 -0.40 19.44
N VAL A 193 5.33 0.33 19.70
CA VAL A 193 4.66 0.22 21.01
C VAL A 193 3.94 -1.12 21.10
N PRO A 194 4.15 -1.88 22.18
CA PRO A 194 3.57 -3.22 22.35
C PRO A 194 2.09 -3.12 22.76
N VAL A 195 1.27 -2.57 21.87
CA VAL A 195 -0.18 -2.51 22.07
C VAL A 195 -0.78 -3.90 22.19
N LYS A 196 -1.87 -4.04 22.95
CA LYS A 196 -2.52 -5.34 23.20
C LYS A 196 -2.91 -6.04 21.90
N GLU A 197 -3.46 -5.29 20.95
CA GLU A 197 -3.84 -5.80 19.65
C GLU A 197 -3.50 -4.79 18.55
N PRO A 198 -2.89 -5.21 17.43
CA PRO A 198 -2.79 -4.39 16.24
C PRO A 198 -4.19 -3.97 15.77
N ARG A 199 -4.34 -2.72 15.32
CA ARG A 199 -5.65 -2.25 14.88
C ARG A 199 -5.90 -2.54 13.41
N LYS A 200 -7.19 -2.76 13.11
CA LYS A 200 -7.76 -2.79 11.78
C LYS A 200 -7.05 -3.79 10.85
N PRO A 201 -7.24 -5.10 11.02
CA PRO A 201 -6.83 -6.05 9.99
C PRO A 201 -7.34 -5.57 8.63
N THR A 202 -6.43 -5.36 7.70
CA THR A 202 -6.72 -4.71 6.41
C THR A 202 -6.32 -5.62 5.27
N PRO A 203 -7.26 -5.99 4.40
CA PRO A 203 -6.96 -6.71 3.18
C PRO A 203 -6.16 -5.83 2.23
N ILE A 204 -5.16 -6.42 1.57
CA ILE A 204 -4.36 -5.83 0.52
C ILE A 204 -4.74 -6.46 -0.80
N ALA A 205 -5.06 -5.63 -1.77
CA ALA A 205 -5.54 -6.03 -3.07
C ALA A 205 -4.94 -5.14 -4.17
N MET A 206 -5.10 -5.51 -5.41
CA MET A 206 -4.74 -4.68 -6.55
C MET A 206 -5.86 -3.67 -6.83
N LEU A 207 -5.51 -2.42 -7.11
CA LEU A 207 -6.44 -1.38 -7.54
C LEU A 207 -6.53 -1.37 -9.06
N LEU A 208 -7.75 -1.29 -9.59
CA LEU A 208 -8.11 -1.51 -10.99
C LEU A 208 -9.10 -0.42 -11.47
N PRO A 209 -9.25 -0.18 -12.77
CA PRO A 209 -10.39 0.55 -13.30
C PRO A 209 -11.70 -0.09 -12.84
N GLN A 210 -12.65 0.72 -12.36
CA GLN A 210 -13.91 0.22 -11.75
C GLN A 210 -14.89 -0.36 -12.78
N ASP A 211 -14.88 0.16 -13.98
CA ASP A 211 -15.82 -0.12 -15.06
C ASP A 211 -15.40 -1.29 -15.97
N ASP A 212 -14.23 -1.89 -15.71
CA ASP A 212 -13.71 -3.00 -16.51
C ASP A 212 -13.84 -4.35 -15.78
N GLN A 213 -15.04 -4.93 -15.85
CA GLN A 213 -15.31 -6.22 -15.21
C GLN A 213 -14.50 -7.37 -15.82
N VAL A 214 -14.15 -7.30 -17.10
CA VAL A 214 -13.33 -8.33 -17.77
C VAL A 214 -11.92 -8.34 -17.15
N TRP A 215 -11.32 -7.15 -16.97
CA TRP A 215 -10.02 -7.02 -16.35
C TRP A 215 -10.05 -7.46 -14.88
N ILE A 216 -11.03 -7.00 -14.11
CA ILE A 216 -11.21 -7.39 -12.70
C ILE A 216 -11.37 -8.92 -12.57
N ASN A 217 -12.16 -9.56 -13.41
CA ASN A 217 -12.35 -11.00 -13.37
C ASN A 217 -11.06 -11.77 -13.71
N TYR A 218 -10.32 -11.32 -14.74
CA TYR A 218 -9.03 -11.93 -15.07
C TYR A 218 -8.07 -11.86 -13.89
N ILE A 219 -7.90 -10.70 -13.28
CA ILE A 219 -7.02 -10.52 -12.12
C ILE A 219 -7.48 -11.36 -10.93
N ASN A 220 -8.80 -11.46 -10.69
CA ASN A 220 -9.33 -12.30 -9.62
C ASN A 220 -9.01 -13.79 -9.84
N HIS A 221 -9.17 -14.29 -11.07
CA HIS A 221 -8.79 -15.67 -11.40
C HIS A 221 -7.28 -15.89 -11.24
N TRP A 222 -6.47 -14.92 -11.67
CA TRP A 222 -5.02 -14.99 -11.50
C TRP A 222 -4.63 -15.01 -10.01
N VAL A 223 -5.24 -14.15 -9.19
CA VAL A 223 -4.99 -14.11 -7.74
C VAL A 223 -5.35 -15.45 -7.09
N GLU A 224 -6.52 -16.03 -7.42
CA GLU A 224 -6.95 -17.32 -6.87
C GLU A 224 -6.00 -18.46 -7.27
N LEU A 225 -5.62 -18.52 -8.55
CA LEU A 225 -4.66 -19.51 -9.04
C LEU A 225 -3.31 -19.40 -8.32
N LYS A 226 -2.77 -18.17 -8.21
CA LYS A 226 -1.47 -17.92 -7.55
C LYS A 226 -1.51 -18.19 -6.04
N LYS A 227 -2.65 -17.95 -5.37
CA LYS A 227 -2.86 -18.37 -3.97
C LYS A 227 -2.77 -19.87 -3.82
N THR A 228 -3.52 -20.61 -4.64
CA THR A 228 -3.57 -22.07 -4.63
C THR A 228 -2.19 -22.68 -4.89
N GLN A 229 -1.39 -22.05 -5.76
CA GLN A 229 -0.03 -22.46 -6.07
C GLN A 229 1.01 -22.07 -5.00
N GLY A 230 0.61 -21.31 -3.96
CA GLY A 230 1.50 -20.87 -2.90
C GLY A 230 2.44 -19.72 -3.26
N PHE A 231 2.26 -19.09 -4.43
CA PHE A 231 3.12 -18.03 -4.93
C PHE A 231 3.21 -16.85 -3.99
N PHE A 232 2.07 -16.34 -3.51
CA PHE A 232 2.06 -15.19 -2.60
C PHE A 232 2.76 -15.50 -1.27
N LYS A 233 2.61 -16.71 -0.75
CA LYS A 233 3.29 -17.14 0.48
C LYS A 233 4.81 -17.17 0.26
N GLN A 234 5.28 -17.79 -0.79
CA GLN A 234 6.71 -17.87 -1.10
C GLN A 234 7.32 -16.48 -1.34
N THR A 235 6.59 -15.62 -2.06
CA THR A 235 7.05 -14.24 -2.31
C THR A 235 7.07 -13.42 -1.03
N ALA A 236 6.09 -13.58 -0.14
CA ALA A 236 6.08 -12.92 1.17
C ALA A 236 7.27 -13.39 2.03
N GLU A 237 7.54 -14.69 2.09
CA GLU A 237 8.68 -15.26 2.81
C GLU A 237 10.03 -14.72 2.29
N LYS A 238 10.18 -14.60 0.96
CA LYS A 238 11.37 -13.97 0.33
C LYS A 238 11.63 -12.55 0.84
N TRP A 239 10.58 -11.80 1.12
CA TRP A 239 10.67 -10.42 1.62
C TRP A 239 10.56 -10.31 3.15
N GLY A 240 10.60 -11.43 3.88
CA GLY A 240 10.48 -11.44 5.34
C GLY A 240 9.10 -11.00 5.86
N LEU A 241 8.08 -11.04 5.01
CA LEU A 241 6.72 -10.67 5.35
C LEU A 241 6.00 -11.82 6.05
N LYS A 242 5.26 -11.48 7.09
CA LYS A 242 4.30 -12.38 7.73
C LYS A 242 2.91 -11.82 7.50
N SER A 243 2.08 -12.57 6.77
CA SER A 243 0.65 -12.28 6.68
C SER A 243 -0.01 -12.58 8.03
N MET A 244 -0.99 -11.78 8.38
CA MET A 244 -1.83 -12.03 9.55
C MET A 244 -2.86 -13.12 9.26
#